data_4bb070f3cb0f93afd6e011d83af2f21a
#
_entry.id   4bb070f3cb0f93afd6e011d83af2f21a
#
_cell.length_a   1.000
_cell.length_b   1.000
_cell.length_c   1.000
_cell.angle_alpha   90.00
_cell.angle_beta   90.00
_cell.angle_gamma   90.00
#
_symmetry.space_group_name_H-M   'P 1'
#
loop_
_entity.id
_entity.type
_entity.pdbx_description
1 polymer ?
#
loop_
_entity_poly.entity_id
_entity_poly.type
_entity_poly.pdbx_seq_one_letter_code
_entity_poly.pdbx_strand_id
1 'polypeptide(L)'
;MSNKIKIGTVGLGLMGSSIATCILAAGHSVTSLIRRIEKADEARERIKEFLHQLFDEGLLKEDVSVVQARHSITNKVEDLSGHEVVIESIIENVEEKKKTYQQLEEVLSSDAIIGSNTSAIPVTILQDGMKHPERMFGIHWAEPAHITRFMEVICGEKSDVRLAEKFVSLAETWNKEPSLLRKDIRGFITNRIMYAMLREAFYLVENGYATVADVDRSLRNDLGYWITFAGPFRFMDLTGIPAYLTVMEGLFPELNNDTTPPATMQNIVNEGAKGVGNAKGFYPYTKESAEKWEELFVKFSFEIRKLAEKYPENIGDI
;
A
#
# COMPACT_ATOMS: atom_id res chain seq x y z
N MET A 1 7.34 2.64 -25.98
CA MET A 1 8.49 2.30 -25.09
C MET A 1 8.45 3.30 -23.96
N SER A 2 8.16 2.90 -22.71
CA SER A 2 8.23 3.83 -21.58
C SER A 2 9.66 4.32 -21.43
N ASN A 3 9.88 5.63 -21.33
CA ASN A 3 11.20 6.18 -21.03
C ASN A 3 11.65 5.60 -19.67
N LYS A 4 12.77 4.87 -19.67
CA LYS A 4 13.39 4.39 -18.43
C LYS A 4 13.92 5.59 -17.66
N ILE A 5 13.40 5.83 -16.46
CA ILE A 5 13.81 6.93 -15.60
C ILE A 5 14.60 6.42 -14.38
N LYS A 6 15.34 7.31 -13.72
CA LYS A 6 16.01 7.02 -12.47
C LYS A 6 15.07 7.30 -11.30
N ILE A 7 14.83 6.28 -10.48
CA ILE A 7 13.95 6.37 -9.33
C ILE A 7 14.73 6.11 -8.06
N GLY A 8 14.60 7.02 -7.09
CA GLY A 8 15.14 6.87 -5.76
C GLY A 8 14.14 6.23 -4.81
N THR A 9 14.60 5.44 -3.86
CA THR A 9 13.82 5.04 -2.69
C THR A 9 14.55 5.41 -1.41
N VAL A 10 13.83 5.78 -0.36
CA VAL A 10 14.42 6.08 0.95
C VAL A 10 13.84 5.12 1.97
N GLY A 11 14.72 4.28 2.53
CA GLY A 11 14.33 3.17 3.40
C GLY A 11 14.14 1.85 2.64
N LEU A 12 14.78 0.78 3.11
CA LEU A 12 14.69 -0.59 2.59
C LEU A 12 14.27 -1.58 3.67
N GLY A 13 13.24 -1.21 4.45
CA GLY A 13 12.47 -2.17 5.24
C GLY A 13 11.67 -3.10 4.34
N LEU A 14 10.73 -3.85 4.89
CA LEU A 14 9.89 -4.78 4.12
C LEU A 14 9.19 -4.07 2.95
N MET A 15 8.46 -2.98 3.25
CA MET A 15 7.75 -2.19 2.23
C MET A 15 8.70 -1.54 1.22
N GLY A 16 9.79 -0.88 1.68
CA GLY A 16 10.73 -0.23 0.77
C GLY A 16 11.43 -1.21 -0.18
N SER A 17 11.74 -2.44 0.28
CA SER A 17 12.26 -3.51 -0.58
C SER A 17 11.24 -3.96 -1.61
N SER A 18 9.98 -4.12 -1.20
CA SER A 18 8.87 -4.51 -2.08
C SER A 18 8.57 -3.44 -3.14
N ILE A 19 8.60 -2.15 -2.77
CA ILE A 19 8.46 -1.01 -3.68
C ILE A 19 9.61 -0.98 -4.69
N ALA A 20 10.87 -1.09 -4.22
CA ALA A 20 12.04 -1.15 -5.10
C ALA A 20 11.94 -2.30 -6.10
N THR A 21 11.49 -3.48 -5.66
CA THR A 21 11.27 -4.65 -6.52
C THR A 21 10.25 -4.35 -7.63
N CYS A 22 9.12 -3.74 -7.28
CA CYS A 22 8.09 -3.37 -8.26
C CYS A 22 8.63 -2.43 -9.34
N ILE A 23 9.38 -1.41 -8.96
CA ILE A 23 9.97 -0.41 -9.86
C ILE A 23 11.06 -1.05 -10.74
N LEU A 24 11.90 -1.92 -10.18
CA LEU A 24 12.92 -2.68 -10.92
C LEU A 24 12.30 -3.61 -11.96
N ALA A 25 11.23 -4.31 -11.59
CA ALA A 25 10.48 -5.20 -12.48
C ALA A 25 9.82 -4.44 -13.64
N ALA A 26 9.44 -3.18 -13.44
CA ALA A 26 8.95 -2.28 -14.50
C ALA A 26 10.07 -1.77 -15.44
N GLY A 27 11.34 -2.13 -15.19
CA GLY A 27 12.47 -1.85 -16.06
C GLY A 27 13.26 -0.58 -15.72
N HIS A 28 12.93 0.12 -14.63
CA HIS A 28 13.64 1.31 -14.18
C HIS A 28 14.92 0.97 -13.41
N SER A 29 15.83 1.95 -13.30
CA SER A 29 16.98 1.87 -12.38
C SER A 29 16.57 2.45 -11.03
N VAL A 30 16.95 1.79 -9.94
CA VAL A 30 16.61 2.21 -8.58
C VAL A 30 17.88 2.45 -7.76
N THR A 31 17.96 3.62 -7.14
CA THR A 31 18.97 3.92 -6.11
C THR A 31 18.25 4.04 -4.76
N SER A 32 18.61 3.18 -3.82
CA SER A 32 17.99 3.13 -2.50
C SER A 32 18.89 3.76 -1.45
N LEU A 33 18.44 4.83 -0.82
CA LEU A 33 19.08 5.47 0.32
C LEU A 33 18.69 4.76 1.61
N ILE A 34 19.67 4.29 2.37
CA ILE A 34 19.48 3.68 3.69
C ILE A 34 20.40 4.31 4.74
N ARG A 35 19.91 4.44 5.96
CA ARG A 35 20.71 4.99 7.05
C ARG A 35 21.82 4.04 7.52
N ARG A 36 21.55 2.73 7.52
CA ARG A 36 22.45 1.69 8.01
C ARG A 36 22.95 0.85 6.84
N ILE A 37 24.12 1.20 6.30
CA ILE A 37 24.69 0.54 5.12
C ILE A 37 25.05 -0.93 5.37
N GLU A 38 25.31 -1.31 6.62
CA GLU A 38 25.53 -2.69 7.03
C GLU A 38 24.30 -3.61 6.84
N LYS A 39 23.12 -3.02 6.59
CA LYS A 39 21.90 -3.75 6.25
C LYS A 39 21.68 -3.91 4.73
N ALA A 40 22.62 -3.45 3.91
CA ALA A 40 22.46 -3.47 2.45
C ALA A 40 22.32 -4.89 1.90
N ASP A 41 23.10 -5.84 2.39
CA ASP A 41 23.08 -7.21 1.89
C ASP A 41 21.78 -7.94 2.25
N GLU A 42 21.27 -7.74 3.46
CA GLU A 42 19.95 -8.25 3.86
C GLU A 42 18.83 -7.71 2.93
N ALA A 43 18.89 -6.43 2.60
CA ALA A 43 17.92 -5.81 1.69
C ALA A 43 18.07 -6.32 0.25
N ARG A 44 19.29 -6.56 -0.24
CA ARG A 44 19.56 -7.14 -1.57
C ARG A 44 18.99 -8.55 -1.69
N GLU A 45 19.20 -9.40 -0.69
CA GLU A 45 18.65 -10.76 -0.71
C GLU A 45 17.11 -10.73 -0.69
N ARG A 46 16.48 -9.89 0.12
CA ARG A 46 15.04 -9.74 0.12
C ARG A 46 14.48 -9.29 -1.23
N ILE A 47 15.10 -8.30 -1.87
CA ILE A 47 14.71 -7.85 -3.22
C ILE A 47 14.87 -8.98 -4.23
N LYS A 48 15.95 -9.74 -4.14
CA LYS A 48 16.20 -10.91 -4.99
C LYS A 48 15.10 -11.97 -4.82
N GLU A 49 14.71 -12.29 -3.58
CA GLU A 49 13.61 -13.21 -3.29
C GLU A 49 12.29 -12.72 -3.91
N PHE A 50 11.96 -11.44 -3.77
CA PHE A 50 10.76 -10.85 -4.36
C PHE A 50 10.81 -10.86 -5.91
N LEU A 51 11.98 -10.64 -6.52
CA LEU A 51 12.15 -10.76 -7.96
C LEU A 51 11.97 -12.21 -8.43
N HIS A 52 12.46 -13.21 -7.67
CA HIS A 52 12.20 -14.62 -7.96
C HIS A 52 10.71 -14.95 -7.88
N GLN A 53 9.99 -14.47 -6.86
CA GLN A 53 8.54 -14.65 -6.78
C GLN A 53 7.82 -14.13 -8.04
N LEU A 54 8.20 -12.92 -8.51
CA LEU A 54 7.63 -12.37 -9.75
C LEU A 54 8.02 -13.18 -10.99
N PHE A 55 9.24 -13.70 -11.05
CA PHE A 55 9.72 -14.51 -12.16
C PHE A 55 8.99 -15.86 -12.23
N ASP A 56 8.88 -16.56 -11.10
CA ASP A 56 8.22 -17.85 -10.98
C ASP A 56 6.73 -17.79 -11.32
N GLU A 57 6.09 -16.64 -11.03
CA GLU A 57 4.70 -16.36 -11.35
C GLU A 57 4.47 -15.79 -12.78
N GLY A 58 5.55 -15.64 -13.56
CA GLY A 58 5.51 -15.15 -14.95
C GLY A 58 5.24 -13.65 -15.09
N LEU A 59 5.35 -12.89 -14.01
CA LEU A 59 5.16 -11.43 -13.98
C LEU A 59 6.45 -10.67 -14.30
N LEU A 60 7.61 -11.31 -14.19
CA LEU A 60 8.90 -10.82 -14.63
C LEU A 60 9.41 -11.67 -15.79
N LYS A 61 9.75 -11.04 -16.92
CA LYS A 61 10.22 -11.72 -18.13
C LYS A 61 11.76 -11.72 -18.27
N GLU A 62 12.41 -10.78 -17.64
CA GLU A 62 13.87 -10.66 -17.65
C GLU A 62 14.50 -11.55 -16.56
N ASP A 63 15.73 -11.98 -16.76
CA ASP A 63 16.50 -12.70 -15.74
C ASP A 63 16.65 -11.85 -14.48
N VAL A 64 16.48 -12.49 -13.30
CA VAL A 64 16.52 -11.81 -12.00
C VAL A 64 17.85 -11.10 -11.78
N SER A 65 18.98 -11.69 -12.22
CA SER A 65 20.30 -11.08 -12.07
C SER A 65 20.44 -9.80 -12.89
N VAL A 66 19.86 -9.77 -14.08
CA VAL A 66 19.84 -8.57 -14.95
C VAL A 66 19.02 -7.46 -14.34
N VAL A 67 17.86 -7.80 -13.77
CA VAL A 67 16.98 -6.84 -13.10
C VAL A 67 17.65 -6.30 -11.84
N GLN A 68 18.22 -7.19 -11.03
CA GLN A 68 18.90 -6.82 -9.78
C GLN A 68 20.12 -5.91 -10.04
N ALA A 69 20.82 -6.07 -11.14
CA ALA A 69 21.95 -5.23 -11.52
C ALA A 69 21.57 -3.74 -11.75
N ARG A 70 20.29 -3.43 -11.92
CA ARG A 70 19.76 -2.05 -12.01
C ARG A 70 19.55 -1.39 -10.64
N HIS A 71 19.79 -2.12 -9.55
CA HIS A 71 19.63 -1.63 -8.19
C HIS A 71 20.96 -1.25 -7.56
N SER A 72 21.05 -0.05 -7.01
CA SER A 72 22.14 0.42 -6.17
C SER A 72 21.65 0.81 -4.79
N ILE A 73 22.49 0.61 -3.77
CA ILE A 73 22.21 0.98 -2.38
C ILE A 73 23.30 1.92 -1.90
N THR A 74 22.90 3.00 -1.26
CA THR A 74 23.79 4.04 -0.74
C THR A 74 23.35 4.53 0.64
N ASN A 75 24.24 5.17 1.36
CA ASN A 75 23.94 5.96 2.57
C ASN A 75 24.20 7.46 2.38
N LYS A 76 24.45 7.90 1.13
CA LYS A 76 24.71 9.29 0.77
C LYS A 76 23.52 9.83 0.00
N VAL A 77 22.91 10.91 0.51
CA VAL A 77 21.76 11.55 -0.14
C VAL A 77 22.13 12.15 -1.50
N GLU A 78 23.39 12.57 -1.68
CA GLU A 78 23.93 13.16 -2.90
C GLU A 78 23.82 12.19 -4.11
N ASP A 79 23.85 10.88 -3.86
CA ASP A 79 23.71 9.87 -4.91
C ASP A 79 22.29 9.84 -5.51
N LEU A 80 21.31 10.51 -4.89
CA LEU A 80 19.99 10.70 -5.44
C LEU A 80 19.89 11.91 -6.39
N SER A 81 20.96 12.68 -6.57
CA SER A 81 20.98 13.77 -7.54
C SER A 81 20.64 13.27 -8.95
N GLY A 82 19.76 14.01 -9.65
CA GLY A 82 19.31 13.66 -11.00
C GLY A 82 18.27 12.53 -11.05
N HIS A 83 17.69 12.12 -9.93
CA HIS A 83 16.53 11.24 -9.91
C HIS A 83 15.25 12.05 -10.13
N GLU A 84 14.35 11.52 -10.94
CA GLU A 84 13.10 12.19 -11.34
C GLU A 84 11.96 11.95 -10.34
N VAL A 85 12.02 10.82 -9.64
CA VAL A 85 11.06 10.44 -8.59
C VAL A 85 11.83 9.84 -7.43
N VAL A 86 11.48 10.23 -6.20
CA VAL A 86 11.99 9.61 -4.98
C VAL A 86 10.82 9.22 -4.08
N ILE A 87 10.74 7.94 -3.70
CA ILE A 87 9.67 7.40 -2.84
C ILE A 87 10.25 7.09 -1.47
N GLU A 88 9.74 7.74 -0.44
CA GLU A 88 10.13 7.54 0.93
C GLU A 88 9.25 6.46 1.61
N SER A 89 9.90 5.51 2.28
CA SER A 89 9.28 4.42 3.05
C SER A 89 10.06 4.17 4.35
N ILE A 90 10.19 5.22 5.18
CA ILE A 90 10.79 5.16 6.51
C ILE A 90 9.72 5.00 7.60
N ILE A 91 10.13 5.05 8.87
CA ILE A 91 9.20 4.98 10.00
C ILE A 91 8.11 6.05 9.93
N GLU A 92 6.92 5.74 10.42
CA GLU A 92 5.75 6.62 10.40
C GLU A 92 5.84 7.70 11.51
N ASN A 93 6.76 8.63 11.29
CA ASN A 93 7.03 9.76 12.18
C ASN A 93 7.18 11.05 11.38
N VAL A 94 6.38 12.05 11.71
CA VAL A 94 6.30 13.33 10.98
C VAL A 94 7.64 14.03 10.90
N GLU A 95 8.34 14.14 12.04
CA GLU A 95 9.61 14.90 12.12
C GLU A 95 10.74 14.20 11.31
N GLU A 96 10.84 12.87 11.41
CA GLU A 96 11.81 12.11 10.64
C GLU A 96 11.54 12.22 9.12
N LYS A 97 10.28 12.19 8.72
CA LYS A 97 9.88 12.34 7.33
C LYS A 97 10.20 13.77 6.83
N LYS A 98 9.79 14.82 7.55
CA LYS A 98 10.10 16.21 7.19
C LYS A 98 11.60 16.46 7.07
N LYS A 99 12.40 15.96 8.01
CA LYS A 99 13.86 16.05 7.95
C LYS A 99 14.42 15.36 6.70
N THR A 100 13.87 14.21 6.34
CA THR A 100 14.27 13.49 5.12
C THR A 100 13.93 14.31 3.88
N TYR A 101 12.75 14.93 3.80
CA TYR A 101 12.38 15.76 2.65
C TYR A 101 13.24 17.00 2.51
N GLN A 102 13.60 17.66 3.60
CA GLN A 102 14.56 18.76 3.56
C GLN A 102 15.91 18.34 2.97
N GLN A 103 16.44 17.18 3.36
CA GLN A 103 17.68 16.63 2.78
C GLN A 103 17.52 16.31 1.30
N LEU A 104 16.39 15.74 0.88
CA LEU A 104 16.11 15.45 -0.53
C LEU A 104 16.01 16.73 -1.36
N GLU A 105 15.41 17.80 -0.85
CA GLU A 105 15.28 19.07 -1.56
C GLU A 105 16.63 19.78 -1.81
N GLU A 106 17.66 19.47 -1.03
CA GLU A 106 19.02 20.02 -1.27
C GLU A 106 19.72 19.39 -2.48
N VAL A 107 19.34 18.17 -2.88
CA VAL A 107 20.04 17.40 -3.91
C VAL A 107 19.19 17.14 -5.15
N LEU A 108 17.88 17.16 -5.03
CA LEU A 108 16.95 16.92 -6.14
C LEU A 108 16.65 18.20 -6.91
N SER A 109 16.40 18.08 -8.22
CA SER A 109 15.87 19.19 -9.00
C SER A 109 14.48 19.61 -8.52
N SER A 110 14.08 20.87 -8.77
CA SER A 110 12.76 21.39 -8.42
C SER A 110 11.60 20.61 -9.08
N ASP A 111 11.87 19.90 -10.18
CA ASP A 111 10.87 19.15 -10.95
C ASP A 111 10.74 17.70 -10.50
N ALA A 112 11.65 17.21 -9.65
CA ALA A 112 11.63 15.84 -9.17
C ALA A 112 10.47 15.62 -8.20
N ILE A 113 9.71 14.55 -8.38
CA ILE A 113 8.60 14.17 -7.50
C ILE A 113 9.14 13.55 -6.21
N ILE A 114 8.62 13.97 -5.07
CA ILE A 114 8.85 13.36 -3.78
C ILE A 114 7.55 12.67 -3.33
N GLY A 115 7.60 11.37 -3.13
CA GLY A 115 6.47 10.57 -2.67
C GLY A 115 6.69 10.02 -1.27
N SER A 116 5.66 10.01 -0.43
CA SER A 116 5.67 9.35 0.87
C SER A 116 4.80 8.11 0.85
N ASN A 117 5.36 6.97 1.26
CA ASN A 117 4.58 5.75 1.53
C ASN A 117 3.94 5.79 2.93
N THR A 118 3.45 6.95 3.36
CA THR A 118 2.67 7.06 4.60
C THR A 118 1.32 6.37 4.43
N SER A 119 0.85 5.71 5.49
CA SER A 119 -0.47 5.04 5.50
C SER A 119 -1.58 5.90 6.11
N ALA A 120 -1.24 6.94 6.87
CA ALA A 120 -2.26 7.69 7.63
C ALA A 120 -1.94 9.18 7.84
N ILE A 121 -0.69 9.62 7.68
CA ILE A 121 -0.33 11.03 7.90
C ILE A 121 -0.84 11.85 6.72
N PRO A 122 -1.67 12.88 6.94
CA PRO A 122 -2.08 13.78 5.86
C PRO A 122 -0.88 14.40 5.16
N VAL A 123 -0.88 14.41 3.83
CA VAL A 123 0.22 14.94 3.01
C VAL A 123 0.44 16.43 3.29
N THR A 124 -0.64 17.17 3.54
CA THR A 124 -0.60 18.60 3.94
C THR A 124 0.32 18.82 5.15
N ILE A 125 0.32 17.90 6.14
CA ILE A 125 1.22 17.98 7.31
C ILE A 125 2.68 17.75 6.89
N LEU A 126 2.92 16.84 5.95
CA LEU A 126 4.25 16.51 5.46
C LEU A 126 4.85 17.61 4.56
N GLN A 127 4.00 18.36 3.87
CA GLN A 127 4.38 19.50 3.03
C GLN A 127 4.87 20.72 3.80
N ASP A 128 4.54 20.78 5.09
CA ASP A 128 4.91 21.94 5.91
C ASP A 128 6.44 22.01 6.10
N GLY A 129 7.01 23.17 5.77
CA GLY A 129 8.46 23.45 5.80
C GLY A 129 9.22 23.03 4.54
N MET A 130 8.55 22.49 3.51
CA MET A 130 9.19 22.21 2.21
C MET A 130 9.34 23.49 1.38
N LYS A 131 10.41 23.56 0.58
CA LYS A 131 10.67 24.65 -0.38
C LYS A 131 9.77 24.51 -1.61
N HIS A 132 9.52 23.27 -2.07
CA HIS A 132 8.74 22.93 -3.25
C HIS A 132 7.64 21.90 -2.90
N PRO A 133 6.62 22.31 -2.11
CA PRO A 133 5.57 21.39 -1.65
C PRO A 133 4.63 20.93 -2.79
N GLU A 134 4.60 21.65 -3.92
CA GLU A 134 3.75 21.34 -5.08
C GLU A 134 4.08 19.98 -5.73
N ARG A 135 5.31 19.48 -5.55
CA ARG A 135 5.81 18.19 -6.08
C ARG A 135 5.75 17.04 -5.09
N MET A 136 5.17 17.27 -3.91
CA MET A 136 5.04 16.28 -2.84
C MET A 136 3.67 15.62 -2.86
N PHE A 137 3.66 14.29 -2.83
CA PHE A 137 2.45 13.46 -2.82
C PHE A 137 2.55 12.36 -1.78
N GLY A 138 1.41 11.89 -1.27
CA GLY A 138 1.30 10.56 -0.72
C GLY A 138 1.32 9.56 -1.87
N ILE A 139 2.13 8.51 -1.75
CA ILE A 139 2.15 7.38 -2.68
C ILE A 139 2.03 6.14 -1.83
N HIS A 140 0.79 5.82 -1.48
CA HIS A 140 0.46 4.76 -0.54
C HIS A 140 0.35 3.42 -1.25
N TRP A 141 1.13 2.46 -0.79
CA TRP A 141 1.18 1.11 -1.31
C TRP A 141 0.57 0.12 -0.31
N ALA A 142 0.00 -0.97 -0.79
CA ALA A 142 -0.38 -2.10 0.07
C ALA A 142 0.70 -3.17 0.10
N GLU A 143 0.82 -3.87 1.21
CA GLU A 143 1.70 -5.03 1.35
C GLU A 143 1.03 -6.30 0.81
N PRO A 144 1.73 -7.10 0.00
CA PRO A 144 3.07 -6.92 -0.57
C PRO A 144 3.05 -6.02 -1.82
N ALA A 145 3.82 -4.92 -1.81
CA ALA A 145 3.76 -3.91 -2.87
C ALA A 145 4.15 -4.44 -4.26
N HIS A 146 5.04 -5.42 -4.36
CA HIS A 146 5.45 -6.02 -5.64
C HIS A 146 4.37 -6.94 -6.23
N ILE A 147 3.42 -7.42 -5.43
CA ILE A 147 2.35 -8.32 -5.88
C ILE A 147 1.07 -7.55 -6.19
N THR A 148 0.61 -6.70 -5.28
CA THR A 148 -0.67 -5.99 -5.41
C THR A 148 -0.65 -4.95 -6.52
N ARG A 149 -1.80 -4.72 -7.16
CA ARG A 149 -1.97 -3.61 -8.13
C ARG A 149 -2.35 -2.29 -7.45
N PHE A 150 -2.61 -2.34 -6.15
CA PHE A 150 -3.04 -1.21 -5.36
C PHE A 150 -1.99 -0.09 -5.30
N MET A 151 -2.46 1.12 -5.47
CA MET A 151 -1.75 2.36 -5.16
C MET A 151 -2.76 3.49 -4.96
N GLU A 152 -2.57 4.31 -3.93
CA GLU A 152 -3.25 5.60 -3.81
C GLU A 152 -2.23 6.72 -4.00
N VAL A 153 -2.52 7.65 -4.89
CA VAL A 153 -1.78 8.90 -5.07
C VAL A 153 -2.58 10.01 -4.42
N ILE A 154 -2.00 10.69 -3.42
CA ILE A 154 -2.72 11.61 -2.56
C ILE A 154 -2.12 13.01 -2.68
N CYS A 155 -2.91 13.98 -3.11
CA CYS A 155 -2.54 15.39 -3.11
C CYS A 155 -2.75 15.99 -1.71
N GLY A 156 -1.73 16.63 -1.16
CA GLY A 156 -1.89 17.58 -0.07
C GLY A 156 -2.41 18.93 -0.58
N GLU A 157 -2.66 19.87 0.33
CA GLU A 157 -3.23 21.17 0.00
C GLU A 157 -2.40 21.98 -1.03
N LYS A 158 -1.06 21.79 -1.02
CA LYS A 158 -0.14 22.50 -1.90
C LYS A 158 0.31 21.69 -3.11
N SER A 159 -0.15 20.45 -3.29
CA SER A 159 0.26 19.59 -4.41
C SER A 159 -0.26 20.09 -5.76
N ASP A 160 0.57 20.06 -6.80
CA ASP A 160 0.09 20.27 -8.18
C ASP A 160 -0.60 18.98 -8.69
N VAL A 161 -1.92 19.06 -8.85
CA VAL A 161 -2.77 17.93 -9.31
C VAL A 161 -2.32 17.42 -10.69
N ARG A 162 -1.79 18.27 -11.57
CA ARG A 162 -1.32 17.86 -12.90
C ARG A 162 -0.04 17.03 -12.81
N LEU A 163 0.83 17.30 -11.83
CA LEU A 163 1.98 16.43 -11.55
C LEU A 163 1.54 15.09 -10.97
N ALA A 164 0.52 15.09 -10.10
CA ALA A 164 -0.07 13.86 -9.58
C ALA A 164 -0.67 12.99 -10.70
N GLU A 165 -1.39 13.59 -11.67
CA GLU A 165 -1.94 12.90 -12.84
C GLU A 165 -0.84 12.30 -13.74
N LYS A 166 0.27 13.03 -13.92
CA LYS A 166 1.45 12.47 -14.63
C LYS A 166 2.06 11.30 -13.88
N PHE A 167 2.14 11.39 -12.55
CA PHE A 167 2.64 10.30 -11.74
C PHE A 167 1.72 9.07 -11.79
N VAL A 168 0.39 9.25 -11.77
CA VAL A 168 -0.59 8.17 -11.98
C VAL A 168 -0.28 7.44 -13.28
N SER A 169 -0.14 8.15 -14.41
CA SER A 169 0.19 7.53 -15.70
C SER A 169 1.55 6.81 -15.71
N LEU A 170 2.53 7.32 -14.95
CA LEU A 170 3.81 6.61 -14.77
C LEU A 170 3.60 5.32 -13.97
N ALA A 171 2.85 5.36 -12.87
CA ALA A 171 2.63 4.22 -12.00
C ALA A 171 1.82 3.09 -12.68
N GLU A 172 0.96 3.40 -13.64
CA GLU A 172 0.30 2.41 -14.50
C GLU A 172 1.33 1.57 -15.26
N THR A 173 2.45 2.16 -15.68
CA THR A 173 3.55 1.41 -16.32
C THR A 173 4.27 0.44 -15.39
N TRP A 174 4.07 0.54 -14.07
CA TRP A 174 4.57 -0.36 -13.04
C TRP A 174 3.60 -1.49 -12.70
N ASN A 175 2.60 -1.68 -13.56
CA ASN A 175 1.54 -2.65 -13.36
C ASN A 175 0.70 -2.36 -12.10
N LYS A 176 0.45 -1.07 -11.85
CA LYS A 176 -0.45 -0.56 -10.82
C LYS A 176 -1.74 -0.04 -11.41
N GLU A 177 -2.77 0.01 -10.59
CA GLU A 177 -4.05 0.70 -10.85
C GLU A 177 -4.23 1.81 -9.81
N PRO A 178 -3.58 2.99 -10.04
CA PRO A 178 -3.57 4.04 -9.05
C PRO A 178 -4.93 4.72 -8.91
N SER A 179 -5.38 4.94 -7.67
CA SER A 179 -6.48 5.85 -7.36
C SER A 179 -5.92 7.23 -7.01
N LEU A 180 -6.50 8.31 -7.55
CA LEU A 180 -6.07 9.67 -7.29
C LEU A 180 -7.00 10.36 -6.29
N LEU A 181 -6.46 10.72 -5.12
CA LEU A 181 -7.12 11.61 -4.16
C LEU A 181 -6.65 13.04 -4.40
N ARG A 182 -7.55 13.90 -4.87
CA ARG A 182 -7.26 15.32 -5.14
C ARG A 182 -7.17 16.19 -3.88
N LYS A 183 -7.50 15.62 -2.73
CA LYS A 183 -7.42 16.26 -1.42
C LYS A 183 -7.14 15.18 -0.38
N ASP A 184 -6.20 15.44 0.50
CA ASP A 184 -5.88 14.51 1.56
C ASP A 184 -6.95 14.46 2.66
N ILE A 185 -7.05 13.31 3.24
CA ILE A 185 -7.83 13.03 4.45
C ILE A 185 -7.10 11.93 5.23
N ARG A 186 -7.10 12.01 6.55
CA ARG A 186 -6.49 10.97 7.38
C ARG A 186 -7.06 9.59 7.07
N GLY A 187 -6.16 8.62 6.72
CA GLY A 187 -6.53 7.25 6.37
C GLY A 187 -6.97 7.04 4.92
N PHE A 188 -6.93 8.09 4.08
CA PHE A 188 -7.17 8.03 2.63
C PHE A 188 -8.51 7.36 2.26
N ILE A 189 -8.59 6.57 1.19
CA ILE A 189 -9.81 5.82 0.82
C ILE A 189 -9.85 4.49 1.54
N THR A 190 -8.88 3.61 1.24
CA THR A 190 -8.94 2.21 1.64
C THR A 190 -8.93 2.02 3.15
N ASN A 191 -8.03 2.72 3.88
CA ASN A 191 -8.00 2.63 5.33
C ASN A 191 -9.30 3.14 5.96
N ARG A 192 -9.90 4.22 5.46
CA ARG A 192 -11.16 4.72 6.00
C ARG A 192 -12.29 3.70 5.89
N ILE A 193 -12.43 3.09 4.71
CA ILE A 193 -13.46 2.05 4.49
C ILE A 193 -13.16 0.81 5.34
N MET A 194 -11.90 0.35 5.33
CA MET A 194 -11.47 -0.81 6.11
C MET A 194 -11.72 -0.61 7.62
N TYR A 195 -11.33 0.53 8.20
CA TYR A 195 -11.52 0.77 9.62
C TYR A 195 -12.99 1.01 10.00
N ALA A 196 -13.82 1.51 9.10
CA ALA A 196 -15.27 1.54 9.30
C ALA A 196 -15.85 0.13 9.39
N MET A 197 -15.44 -0.76 8.49
CA MET A 197 -15.80 -2.18 8.52
C MET A 197 -15.29 -2.87 9.80
N LEU A 198 -14.03 -2.65 10.19
CA LEU A 198 -13.45 -3.24 11.40
C LEU A 198 -14.20 -2.76 12.66
N ARG A 199 -14.59 -1.50 12.75
CA ARG A 199 -15.36 -0.96 13.87
C ARG A 199 -16.66 -1.72 14.04
N GLU A 200 -17.39 -1.96 12.95
CA GLU A 200 -18.64 -2.72 12.96
C GLU A 200 -18.38 -4.20 13.30
N ALA A 201 -17.34 -4.82 12.74
CA ALA A 201 -16.96 -6.21 13.03
C ALA A 201 -16.68 -6.43 14.52
N PHE A 202 -15.96 -5.53 15.18
CA PHE A 202 -15.72 -5.60 16.63
C PHE A 202 -17.01 -5.39 17.43
N TYR A 203 -17.86 -4.46 17.03
CA TYR A 203 -19.14 -4.23 17.66
C TYR A 203 -20.01 -5.50 17.69
N LEU A 204 -20.09 -6.22 16.57
CA LEU A 204 -20.84 -7.47 16.48
C LEU A 204 -20.30 -8.55 17.42
N VAL A 205 -18.96 -8.66 17.54
CA VAL A 205 -18.31 -9.63 18.42
C VAL A 205 -18.46 -9.25 19.88
N GLU A 206 -18.17 -8.00 20.26
CA GLU A 206 -18.21 -7.53 21.66
C GLU A 206 -19.61 -7.55 22.27
N ASN A 207 -20.64 -7.37 21.45
CA ASN A 207 -22.04 -7.44 21.88
C ASN A 207 -22.67 -8.84 21.74
N GLY A 208 -21.88 -9.85 21.38
CA GLY A 208 -22.32 -11.25 21.35
C GLY A 208 -23.25 -11.61 20.19
N TYR A 209 -23.34 -10.79 19.15
CA TYR A 209 -24.11 -11.10 17.94
C TYR A 209 -23.48 -12.22 17.11
N ALA A 210 -22.15 -12.29 17.08
CA ALA A 210 -21.41 -13.28 16.30
C ALA A 210 -20.04 -13.58 16.94
N THR A 211 -19.46 -14.74 16.59
CA THR A 211 -18.05 -15.01 16.94
C THR A 211 -17.10 -14.36 15.90
N VAL A 212 -15.83 -14.22 16.26
CA VAL A 212 -14.79 -13.79 15.32
C VAL A 212 -14.81 -14.62 14.03
N ALA A 213 -14.90 -15.95 14.18
CA ALA A 213 -14.92 -16.88 13.04
C ALA A 213 -16.18 -16.71 12.15
N ASP A 214 -17.34 -16.34 12.72
CA ASP A 214 -18.56 -16.12 11.96
C ASP A 214 -18.50 -14.81 11.18
N VAL A 215 -17.97 -13.75 11.77
CA VAL A 215 -17.73 -12.47 11.08
C VAL A 215 -16.78 -12.69 9.90
N ASP A 216 -15.63 -13.32 10.13
CA ASP A 216 -14.67 -13.60 9.06
C ASP A 216 -15.27 -14.44 7.94
N ARG A 217 -16.02 -15.49 8.30
CA ARG A 217 -16.67 -16.37 7.32
C ARG A 217 -17.69 -15.64 6.47
N SER A 218 -18.51 -14.79 7.10
CA SER A 218 -19.51 -13.98 6.41
C SER A 218 -18.89 -13.02 5.41
N LEU A 219 -17.89 -12.23 5.88
CA LEU A 219 -17.24 -11.23 5.03
C LEU A 219 -16.43 -11.87 3.88
N ARG A 220 -15.77 -13.00 4.13
CA ARG A 220 -15.05 -13.73 3.06
C ARG A 220 -15.97 -14.25 1.96
N ASN A 221 -17.14 -14.75 2.31
CA ASN A 221 -18.01 -15.47 1.36
C ASN A 221 -19.01 -14.55 0.65
N ASP A 222 -19.17 -13.29 1.11
CA ASP A 222 -20.01 -12.31 0.45
C ASP A 222 -19.19 -11.08 0.04
N LEU A 223 -18.83 -10.19 0.96
CA LEU A 223 -18.11 -8.96 0.65
C LEU A 223 -16.83 -9.21 -0.14
N GLY A 224 -15.99 -10.13 0.35
CA GLY A 224 -14.72 -10.50 -0.28
C GLY A 224 -14.88 -11.09 -1.68
N TYR A 225 -16.02 -11.70 -1.96
CA TYR A 225 -16.33 -12.31 -3.25
C TYR A 225 -16.54 -11.24 -4.34
N TRP A 226 -17.39 -10.24 -4.09
CA TRP A 226 -17.74 -9.26 -5.12
C TRP A 226 -16.83 -8.02 -5.13
N ILE A 227 -16.20 -7.65 -4.00
CA ILE A 227 -15.40 -6.43 -3.91
C ILE A 227 -14.12 -6.49 -4.78
N THR A 228 -13.62 -7.68 -5.06
CA THR A 228 -12.48 -7.90 -5.95
C THR A 228 -12.85 -7.83 -7.43
N PHE A 229 -14.13 -8.00 -7.76
CA PHE A 229 -14.67 -7.89 -9.11
C PHE A 229 -15.13 -6.47 -9.43
N ALA A 230 -15.85 -5.84 -8.48
CA ALA A 230 -16.41 -4.52 -8.63
C ALA A 230 -16.31 -3.75 -7.33
N GLY A 231 -15.95 -2.49 -7.36
CA GLY A 231 -16.05 -1.63 -6.19
C GLY A 231 -17.51 -1.44 -5.72
N PRO A 232 -17.73 -0.86 -4.54
CA PRO A 232 -19.06 -0.79 -3.93
C PRO A 232 -20.12 -0.08 -4.82
N PHE A 233 -19.75 0.96 -5.53
CA PHE A 233 -20.68 1.68 -6.40
C PHE A 233 -21.08 0.86 -7.61
N ARG A 234 -20.13 0.22 -8.30
CA ARG A 234 -20.41 -0.67 -9.43
C ARG A 234 -21.28 -1.87 -9.00
N PHE A 235 -21.04 -2.39 -7.81
CA PHE A 235 -21.84 -3.48 -7.29
C PHE A 235 -23.30 -3.06 -7.02
N MET A 236 -23.53 -1.85 -6.50
CA MET A 236 -24.89 -1.31 -6.37
C MET A 236 -25.59 -1.12 -7.72
N ASP A 237 -24.87 -0.66 -8.75
CA ASP A 237 -25.41 -0.58 -10.11
C ASP A 237 -25.85 -1.95 -10.64
N LEU A 238 -25.04 -2.98 -10.42
CA LEU A 238 -25.32 -4.35 -10.88
C LEU A 238 -26.51 -5.00 -10.17
N THR A 239 -26.76 -4.64 -8.91
CA THR A 239 -27.74 -5.33 -8.06
C THR A 239 -29.00 -4.50 -7.76
N GLY A 240 -29.03 -3.23 -8.14
CA GLY A 240 -30.23 -2.38 -8.10
C GLY A 240 -30.21 -1.32 -7.02
N ILE A 241 -29.87 -0.09 -7.39
CA ILE A 241 -29.70 1.09 -6.52
C ILE A 241 -30.88 1.37 -5.56
N PRO A 242 -32.17 1.29 -5.97
CA PRO A 242 -33.27 1.62 -5.06
C PRO A 242 -33.32 0.78 -3.78
N ALA A 243 -32.97 -0.50 -3.87
CA ALA A 243 -32.95 -1.40 -2.72
C ALA A 243 -31.91 -0.94 -1.68
N TYR A 244 -30.74 -0.46 -2.12
CA TYR A 244 -29.71 0.05 -1.22
C TYR A 244 -30.16 1.29 -0.46
N LEU A 245 -30.86 2.23 -1.12
CA LEU A 245 -31.38 3.42 -0.43
C LEU A 245 -32.30 3.00 0.71
N THR A 246 -33.25 2.11 0.46
CA THR A 246 -34.18 1.63 1.48
C THR A 246 -33.47 0.97 2.67
N VAL A 247 -32.45 0.15 2.38
CA VAL A 247 -31.65 -0.49 3.44
C VAL A 247 -30.81 0.53 4.21
N MET A 248 -30.21 1.51 3.53
CA MET A 248 -29.41 2.56 4.18
C MET A 248 -30.25 3.43 5.12
N GLU A 249 -31.49 3.78 4.73
CA GLU A 249 -32.41 4.55 5.57
C GLU A 249 -32.70 3.85 6.90
N GLY A 250 -32.81 2.52 6.90
CA GLY A 250 -33.07 1.74 8.11
C GLY A 250 -31.80 1.37 8.89
N LEU A 251 -30.71 1.05 8.18
CA LEU A 251 -29.52 0.46 8.80
C LEU A 251 -28.51 1.49 9.30
N PHE A 252 -28.29 2.62 8.60
CA PHE A 252 -27.26 3.59 8.98
C PHE A 252 -27.45 4.15 10.41
N PRO A 253 -28.67 4.40 10.91
CA PRO A 253 -28.84 4.83 12.31
C PRO A 253 -28.43 3.80 13.35
N GLU A 254 -28.39 2.51 12.99
CA GLU A 254 -28.08 1.38 13.88
C GLU A 254 -26.59 0.99 13.87
N LEU A 255 -25.83 1.45 12.87
CA LEU A 255 -24.41 1.12 12.75
C LEU A 255 -23.57 1.78 13.85
N ASN A 256 -22.56 1.07 14.32
CA ASN A 256 -21.64 1.56 15.34
C ASN A 256 -20.87 2.80 14.87
N ASN A 257 -20.79 3.81 15.74
CA ASN A 257 -20.05 5.07 15.51
C ASN A 257 -19.02 5.37 16.60
N ASP A 258 -18.56 4.37 17.36
CA ASP A 258 -17.52 4.52 18.39
C ASP A 258 -16.28 5.21 17.86
N THR A 259 -15.69 6.08 18.70
CA THR A 259 -14.49 6.85 18.39
C THR A 259 -13.24 6.32 19.08
N THR A 260 -13.40 5.29 19.93
CA THR A 260 -12.31 4.65 20.68
C THR A 260 -12.04 3.24 20.16
N PRO A 261 -10.79 2.75 20.27
CA PRO A 261 -10.50 1.36 19.92
C PRO A 261 -11.29 0.38 20.80
N PRO A 262 -11.75 -0.76 20.23
CA PRO A 262 -12.51 -1.78 20.95
C PRO A 262 -11.71 -2.38 22.12
N ALA A 263 -12.39 -2.76 23.21
CA ALA A 263 -11.75 -3.35 24.39
C ALA A 263 -11.05 -4.66 24.05
N THR A 264 -11.65 -5.50 23.23
CA THR A 264 -11.05 -6.75 22.73
C THR A 264 -9.71 -6.51 22.05
N MET A 265 -9.60 -5.48 21.19
CA MET A 265 -8.33 -5.14 20.54
C MET A 265 -7.29 -4.63 21.54
N GLN A 266 -7.68 -3.79 22.49
CA GLN A 266 -6.78 -3.29 23.52
C GLN A 266 -6.24 -4.43 24.40
N ASN A 267 -7.11 -5.35 24.83
CA ASN A 267 -6.74 -6.48 25.68
C ASN A 267 -5.74 -7.41 25.00
N ILE A 268 -6.00 -7.81 23.74
CA ILE A 268 -5.12 -8.74 23.02
C ILE A 268 -3.73 -8.13 22.75
N VAL A 269 -3.65 -6.81 22.51
CA VAL A 269 -2.38 -6.08 22.38
C VAL A 269 -1.65 -5.99 23.70
N ASN A 270 -2.35 -5.69 24.81
CA ASN A 270 -1.77 -5.66 26.15
C ASN A 270 -1.22 -7.02 26.59
N GLU A 271 -1.79 -8.10 26.10
CA GLU A 271 -1.29 -9.46 26.28
C GLU A 271 -0.08 -9.79 25.38
N GLY A 272 0.38 -8.86 24.56
CA GLY A 272 1.56 -8.98 23.70
C GLY A 272 1.33 -9.70 22.38
N ALA A 273 0.08 -9.78 21.89
CA ALA A 273 -0.21 -10.37 20.58
C ALA A 273 0.34 -9.50 19.45
N LYS A 274 0.95 -10.16 18.45
CA LYS A 274 1.43 -9.58 17.18
C LYS A 274 0.93 -10.35 15.95
N GLY A 275 -0.17 -11.11 16.12
CA GLY A 275 -0.70 -11.97 15.08
C GLY A 275 0.21 -13.16 14.75
N VAL A 276 0.29 -13.51 13.49
CA VAL A 276 1.14 -14.61 13.00
C VAL A 276 2.62 -14.38 13.30
N GLY A 277 3.08 -13.15 13.32
CA GLY A 277 4.49 -12.79 13.58
C GLY A 277 5.03 -13.24 14.94
N ASN A 278 4.17 -13.58 15.93
CA ASN A 278 4.55 -14.23 17.19
C ASN A 278 3.60 -15.37 17.58
N ALA A 279 2.84 -15.88 16.65
CA ALA A 279 1.84 -16.94 16.82
C ALA A 279 0.81 -16.64 17.92
N LYS A 280 0.48 -15.38 18.18
CA LYS A 280 -0.51 -14.95 19.17
C LYS A 280 -1.43 -13.89 18.57
N GLY A 281 -2.73 -14.19 18.43
CA GLY A 281 -3.71 -13.33 17.78
C GLY A 281 -5.14 -13.72 18.13
N PHE A 282 -6.11 -13.31 17.30
CA PHE A 282 -7.53 -13.65 17.44
C PHE A 282 -7.83 -15.15 17.29
N TYR A 283 -6.93 -15.87 16.62
CA TYR A 283 -6.99 -17.33 16.48
C TYR A 283 -5.84 -17.99 17.21
N PRO A 284 -6.02 -19.27 17.59
CA PRO A 284 -4.91 -20.06 18.12
C PRO A 284 -3.93 -20.41 17.00
N TYR A 285 -2.67 -20.04 17.17
CA TYR A 285 -1.59 -20.38 16.24
C TYR A 285 -0.52 -21.25 16.93
N THR A 286 0.02 -22.19 16.17
CA THR A 286 1.36 -22.72 16.42
C THR A 286 2.34 -21.98 15.52
N LYS A 287 3.64 -22.07 15.79
CA LYS A 287 4.65 -21.47 14.91
C LYS A 287 4.52 -21.96 13.47
N GLU A 288 4.35 -23.27 13.29
CA GLU A 288 4.18 -23.91 11.98
C GLU A 288 2.91 -23.41 11.26
N SER A 289 1.77 -23.32 11.95
CA SER A 289 0.55 -22.82 11.33
C SER A 289 0.63 -21.33 10.98
N ALA A 290 1.36 -20.53 11.75
CA ALA A 290 1.59 -19.12 11.47
C ALA A 290 2.42 -18.93 10.18
N GLU A 291 3.55 -19.66 10.06
CA GLU A 291 4.39 -19.65 8.85
C GLU A 291 3.58 -20.09 7.62
N LYS A 292 2.76 -21.11 7.76
CA LYS A 292 1.89 -21.58 6.66
C LYS A 292 0.83 -20.54 6.25
N TRP A 293 0.29 -19.76 7.19
CA TRP A 293 -0.63 -18.67 6.85
C TRP A 293 0.05 -17.57 6.06
N GLU A 294 1.30 -17.21 6.37
CA GLU A 294 2.07 -16.24 5.59
C GLU A 294 2.32 -16.74 4.15
N GLU A 295 2.74 -17.99 3.98
CA GLU A 295 2.91 -18.62 2.66
C GLU A 295 1.59 -18.61 1.85
N LEU A 296 0.49 -19.00 2.48
CA LEU A 296 -0.83 -19.04 1.83
C LEU A 296 -1.30 -17.64 1.44
N PHE A 297 -1.00 -16.61 2.25
CA PHE A 297 -1.35 -15.24 1.92
C PHE A 297 -0.60 -14.74 0.68
N VAL A 298 0.69 -15.03 0.58
CA VAL A 298 1.49 -14.69 -0.61
C VAL A 298 0.91 -15.40 -1.85
N LYS A 299 0.66 -16.69 -1.76
CA LYS A 299 0.08 -17.48 -2.86
C LYS A 299 -1.28 -16.94 -3.29
N PHE A 300 -2.18 -16.72 -2.34
CA PHE A 300 -3.50 -16.15 -2.60
C PHE A 300 -3.40 -14.77 -3.26
N SER A 301 -2.44 -13.93 -2.83
CA SER A 301 -2.24 -12.60 -3.41
C SER A 301 -1.88 -12.64 -4.90
N PHE A 302 -1.09 -13.64 -5.33
CA PHE A 302 -0.83 -13.87 -6.76
C PHE A 302 -2.05 -14.41 -7.50
N GLU A 303 -2.77 -15.35 -6.91
CA GLU A 303 -3.96 -15.95 -7.54
C GLU A 303 -5.08 -14.91 -7.74
N ILE A 304 -5.38 -14.11 -6.71
CA ILE A 304 -6.41 -13.08 -6.80
C ILE A 304 -6.01 -11.95 -7.77
N ARG A 305 -4.73 -11.59 -7.83
CA ARG A 305 -4.23 -10.66 -8.84
C ARG A 305 -4.49 -11.16 -10.25
N LYS A 306 -4.10 -12.41 -10.56
CA LYS A 306 -4.32 -13.03 -11.86
C LYS A 306 -5.81 -13.14 -12.21
N LEU A 307 -6.65 -13.34 -11.19
CA LEU A 307 -8.10 -13.37 -11.39
C LEU A 307 -8.62 -11.98 -11.74
N ALA A 308 -8.24 -10.94 -10.98
CA ALA A 308 -8.67 -9.56 -11.20
C ALA A 308 -8.25 -9.04 -12.59
N GLU A 309 -7.06 -9.41 -13.07
CA GLU A 309 -6.57 -9.02 -14.42
C GLU A 309 -7.43 -9.54 -15.57
N LYS A 310 -8.26 -10.57 -15.35
CA LYS A 310 -9.21 -11.09 -16.36
C LYS A 310 -10.50 -10.28 -16.45
N TYR A 311 -10.75 -9.41 -15.49
CA TYR A 311 -11.98 -8.64 -15.36
C TYR A 311 -11.63 -7.17 -15.22
N PRO A 312 -11.36 -6.46 -16.34
CA PRO A 312 -10.96 -5.05 -16.30
C PRO A 312 -12.09 -4.17 -15.78
N GLU A 313 -11.73 -3.02 -15.24
CA GLU A 313 -12.67 -2.06 -14.68
C GLU A 313 -13.64 -1.51 -15.74
N ASN A 314 -13.20 -1.38 -17.00
CA ASN A 314 -13.97 -0.86 -18.09
C ASN A 314 -14.24 -1.92 -19.15
N ILE A 315 -15.53 -2.11 -19.53
CA ILE A 315 -15.94 -3.06 -20.56
C ILE A 315 -15.35 -2.70 -21.93
N GLY A 316 -15.05 -1.42 -22.20
CA GLY A 316 -14.39 -0.98 -23.42
C GLY A 316 -12.96 -1.51 -23.62
N ASP A 317 -12.40 -2.14 -22.60
CA ASP A 317 -11.05 -2.73 -22.61
C ASP A 317 -11.08 -4.25 -22.89
N ILE A 318 -12.27 -4.84 -23.14
CA ILE A 318 -12.45 -6.28 -23.44
C ILE A 318 -12.43 -6.50 -24.97
#